data_fd3a6231f118c2e71ec8d583a83edcac
#
_entry.id   fd3a6231f118c2e71ec8d583a83edcac
#
_cell.length_a   1.000
_cell.length_b   1.000
_cell.length_c   1.000
_cell.angle_alpha   90.00
_cell.angle_beta   90.00
_cell.angle_gamma   90.00
#
_symmetry.space_group_name_H-M   'P 1'
#
loop_
_entity.id
_entity.type
_entity.pdbx_description
1 polymer ?
#
loop_
_entity_poly.entity_id
_entity_poly.type
_entity_poly.pdbx_seq_one_letter_code
_entity_poly.pdbx_strand_id
1 'polypeptide(L)'
;MPKSATPVHDEAEIVRLRKANAELERMLAAHTHELSEALEQQSATAEILRTISESPTDASPVFETIVRHAVALCGSQFANVFRFDGELLHYVASQNTGPDYIELLRSKYPMRPDSSQVSGRVILSKSVVKLEDVRADPDYDQRFPVAMGWRRMLGVPMLREGKALGVIVVGWAESGPVPPVQEELLRTFADQAVIAIENVRLFEELRDKSRQLELASSYKSRFLAAASHDLRQPLHALNLFVAQLRSEPDAAERNRLVGRIDAAVNAMNELFNALLDMSRLDAGILELDVTDFPAERLLRRMETTFAEAAREKGLRLTAVSSTAWIRSDFILLERILLNLVSNAVRHTVRGGVVIGCRRRGERLRLEVWDSGVGIPADQQKNIFGEFYRLEGSEPDARGGLGLGLAIVDGLGRLLNHPIELTSVMGKGSRFSVSVPAASKRQDAAEAPVAPAPVTDPATGKLIVVIDDDALALDGMRGILRSWGCEVVSADSDTAALTQLTAIGRQPDAIISDLRLAGGKSGIDAIECLRAALGAAVPALLITGDTAPQRLREANASGYHLLHKPVPLMRLRAMLNRLLKSSARETRQSARS
;
A
#
# COMPACT_ATOMS: atom_id res chain seq x y z
N MET A 1 8.29 -115.46 -12.14
CA MET A 1 8.83 -114.46 -13.03
C MET A 1 7.91 -113.23 -13.03
N PRO A 2 8.27 -112.11 -12.45
CA PRO A 2 7.54 -110.87 -12.66
C PRO A 2 8.21 -110.11 -13.82
N LYS A 3 7.38 -109.67 -14.78
CA LYS A 3 7.77 -108.81 -15.92
C LYS A 3 8.15 -107.41 -15.47
N SER A 4 9.32 -106.97 -15.86
CA SER A 4 9.79 -105.59 -15.76
C SER A 4 8.86 -104.69 -16.48
N ALA A 5 8.25 -103.75 -15.78
CA ALA A 5 7.48 -102.68 -16.33
C ALA A 5 8.35 -101.38 -16.40
N THR A 6 8.64 -100.97 -17.59
CA THR A 6 8.66 -99.66 -18.19
C THR A 6 9.58 -98.54 -17.66
N PRO A 7 10.66 -98.21 -18.38
CA PRO A 7 11.38 -96.97 -18.22
C PRO A 7 10.84 -95.81 -19.13
N VAL A 8 9.82 -96.05 -19.99
CA VAL A 8 9.38 -95.07 -21.01
C VAL A 8 8.48 -93.96 -20.45
N HIS A 9 7.84 -94.16 -19.31
CA HIS A 9 6.97 -93.16 -18.66
C HIS A 9 7.78 -92.11 -17.92
N ASP A 10 8.91 -92.48 -17.34
CA ASP A 10 9.81 -91.55 -16.60
C ASP A 10 10.56 -90.54 -17.53
N GLU A 11 10.94 -90.98 -18.73
CA GLU A 11 11.64 -90.12 -19.68
C GLU A 11 10.76 -88.98 -20.22
N ALA A 12 9.49 -89.20 -20.51
CA ALA A 12 8.55 -88.17 -20.96
C ALA A 12 8.23 -87.14 -19.86
N GLU A 13 8.18 -87.61 -18.62
CA GLU A 13 7.97 -86.74 -17.46
C GLU A 13 9.22 -85.88 -17.13
N ILE A 14 10.40 -86.43 -17.25
CA ILE A 14 11.69 -85.74 -17.12
C ILE A 14 11.81 -84.64 -18.24
N VAL A 15 11.42 -84.93 -19.44
CA VAL A 15 11.42 -83.92 -20.56
C VAL A 15 10.42 -82.84 -20.29
N ARG A 16 9.20 -83.15 -19.77
CA ARG A 16 8.21 -82.14 -19.35
C ARG A 16 8.74 -81.23 -18.24
N LEU A 17 9.31 -81.83 -17.19
CA LEU A 17 9.89 -81.12 -16.05
C LEU A 17 11.05 -80.22 -16.48
N ARG A 18 11.95 -80.69 -17.37
CA ARG A 18 13.02 -79.87 -17.92
C ARG A 18 12.50 -78.67 -18.75
N LYS A 19 11.43 -78.88 -19.54
CA LYS A 19 10.78 -77.80 -20.29
C LYS A 19 10.12 -76.78 -19.37
N ALA A 20 9.38 -77.23 -18.37
CA ALA A 20 8.77 -76.35 -17.35
C ALA A 20 9.82 -75.58 -16.55
N ASN A 21 10.92 -76.24 -16.18
CA ASN A 21 12.01 -75.57 -15.44
C ASN A 21 12.70 -74.49 -16.30
N ALA A 22 12.96 -74.78 -17.57
CA ALA A 22 13.52 -73.81 -18.53
C ALA A 22 12.56 -72.62 -18.78
N GLU A 23 11.25 -72.85 -18.74
CA GLU A 23 10.24 -71.78 -18.85
C GLU A 23 10.17 -70.93 -17.56
N LEU A 24 10.21 -71.55 -16.40
CA LEU A 24 10.31 -70.88 -15.09
C LEU A 24 11.60 -70.07 -14.96
N GLU A 25 12.75 -70.59 -15.41
CA GLU A 25 14.03 -69.87 -15.40
C GLU A 25 13.97 -68.63 -16.31
N ARG A 26 13.32 -68.72 -17.50
CA ARG A 26 13.11 -67.56 -18.36
C ARG A 26 12.19 -66.52 -17.77
N MET A 27 11.07 -66.96 -17.12
CA MET A 27 10.15 -66.06 -16.45
C MET A 27 10.84 -65.40 -15.24
N LEU A 28 11.62 -66.12 -14.46
CA LEU A 28 12.39 -65.60 -13.34
C LEU A 28 13.42 -64.56 -13.81
N ALA A 29 14.15 -64.85 -14.89
CA ALA A 29 15.12 -63.92 -15.47
C ALA A 29 14.44 -62.65 -16.03
N ALA A 30 13.26 -62.80 -16.66
CA ALA A 30 12.49 -61.64 -17.11
C ALA A 30 12.00 -60.77 -15.93
N HIS A 31 11.42 -61.38 -14.87
CA HIS A 31 10.96 -60.65 -13.70
C HIS A 31 12.10 -60.00 -12.90
N THR A 32 13.25 -60.68 -12.80
CA THR A 32 14.42 -60.06 -12.16
C THR A 32 14.95 -58.87 -12.93
N HIS A 33 14.90 -58.92 -14.25
CA HIS A 33 15.28 -57.79 -15.11
C HIS A 33 14.32 -56.62 -14.96
N GLU A 34 12.99 -56.86 -15.06
CA GLU A 34 11.96 -55.83 -14.82
C GLU A 34 12.07 -55.18 -13.42
N LEU A 35 12.33 -55.97 -12.39
CA LEU A 35 12.50 -55.47 -11.03
C LEU A 35 13.77 -54.60 -10.90
N SER A 36 14.86 -54.98 -11.57
CA SER A 36 16.12 -54.20 -11.57
C SER A 36 15.91 -52.85 -12.25
N GLU A 37 15.27 -52.81 -13.41
CA GLU A 37 14.95 -51.57 -14.13
C GLU A 37 14.05 -50.66 -13.29
N ALA A 38 13.01 -51.21 -12.63
CA ALA A 38 12.11 -50.43 -11.79
C ALA A 38 12.84 -49.83 -10.57
N LEU A 39 13.77 -50.60 -9.94
CA LEU A 39 14.59 -50.11 -8.82
C LEU A 39 15.55 -48.99 -9.26
N GLU A 40 16.17 -49.11 -10.45
CA GLU A 40 17.04 -48.07 -11.00
C GLU A 40 16.26 -46.79 -11.29
N GLN A 41 15.05 -46.86 -11.87
CA GLN A 41 14.17 -45.71 -12.09
C GLN A 41 13.75 -45.05 -10.77
N GLN A 42 13.39 -45.85 -9.76
CA GLN A 42 13.02 -45.35 -8.44
C GLN A 42 14.21 -44.65 -7.76
N SER A 43 15.40 -45.23 -7.86
CA SER A 43 16.63 -44.62 -7.31
C SER A 43 16.96 -43.28 -7.99
N ALA A 44 16.85 -43.19 -9.31
CA ALA A 44 17.06 -41.98 -10.06
C ALA A 44 16.08 -40.85 -9.64
N THR A 45 14.78 -41.20 -9.53
CA THR A 45 13.75 -40.28 -9.08
C THR A 45 14.01 -39.76 -7.66
N ALA A 46 14.41 -40.66 -6.75
CA ALA A 46 14.75 -40.30 -5.38
C ALA A 46 15.97 -39.36 -5.30
N GLU A 47 16.98 -39.59 -6.15
CA GLU A 47 18.17 -38.73 -6.21
C GLU A 47 17.79 -37.32 -6.75
N ILE A 48 16.97 -37.24 -7.79
CA ILE A 48 16.48 -35.96 -8.34
C ILE A 48 15.69 -35.19 -7.25
N LEU A 49 14.77 -35.85 -6.54
CA LEU A 49 13.99 -35.23 -5.45
C LEU A 49 14.88 -34.74 -4.31
N ARG A 50 15.92 -35.50 -3.96
CA ARG A 50 16.90 -35.06 -2.96
C ARG A 50 17.63 -33.81 -3.44
N THR A 51 18.12 -33.78 -4.69
CA THR A 51 18.80 -32.63 -5.27
C THR A 51 17.89 -31.39 -5.29
N ILE A 52 16.58 -31.55 -5.61
CA ILE A 52 15.60 -30.47 -5.52
C ILE A 52 15.51 -29.90 -4.10
N SER A 53 15.52 -30.78 -3.09
CA SER A 53 15.45 -30.34 -1.68
C SER A 53 16.73 -29.66 -1.18
N GLU A 54 17.89 -30.10 -1.67
CA GLU A 54 19.19 -29.55 -1.29
C GLU A 54 19.55 -28.24 -2.00
N SER A 55 18.91 -27.95 -3.13
CA SER A 55 19.16 -26.76 -3.97
C SER A 55 17.90 -25.94 -4.25
N PRO A 56 17.27 -25.32 -3.24
CA PRO A 56 16.01 -24.60 -3.44
C PRO A 56 16.15 -23.27 -4.22
N THR A 57 17.37 -22.77 -4.38
CA THR A 57 17.66 -21.47 -5.02
C THR A 57 18.30 -21.59 -6.40
N ASP A 58 18.69 -22.81 -6.81
CA ASP A 58 19.34 -23.06 -8.10
C ASP A 58 18.87 -24.40 -8.67
N ALA A 59 18.26 -24.36 -9.86
CA ALA A 59 17.79 -25.55 -10.55
C ALA A 59 18.91 -26.27 -11.34
N SER A 60 20.10 -25.67 -11.50
CA SER A 60 21.19 -26.24 -12.33
C SER A 60 21.63 -27.63 -11.86
N PRO A 61 21.84 -27.92 -10.55
CA PRO A 61 22.20 -29.25 -10.10
C PRO A 61 21.13 -30.31 -10.40
N VAL A 62 19.86 -29.90 -10.41
CA VAL A 62 18.74 -30.79 -10.76
C VAL A 62 18.80 -31.16 -12.24
N PHE A 63 19.04 -30.19 -13.12
CA PHE A 63 19.16 -30.44 -14.56
C PHE A 63 20.36 -31.34 -14.89
N GLU A 64 21.49 -31.16 -14.21
CA GLU A 64 22.68 -32.02 -14.35
C GLU A 64 22.36 -33.47 -13.93
N THR A 65 21.64 -33.65 -12.83
CA THR A 65 21.20 -34.97 -12.37
C THR A 65 20.22 -35.62 -13.34
N ILE A 66 19.27 -34.86 -13.87
CA ILE A 66 18.31 -35.33 -14.88
C ILE A 66 19.02 -35.80 -16.16
N VAL A 67 19.93 -35.01 -16.74
CA VAL A 67 20.61 -35.42 -17.99
C VAL A 67 21.47 -36.67 -17.78
N ARG A 68 22.10 -36.82 -16.63
CA ARG A 68 22.88 -38.01 -16.26
C ARG A 68 22.01 -39.26 -16.21
N HIS A 69 20.89 -39.22 -15.50
CA HIS A 69 19.95 -40.35 -15.44
C HIS A 69 19.23 -40.61 -16.75
N ALA A 70 18.89 -39.57 -17.51
CA ALA A 70 18.30 -39.71 -18.84
C ALA A 70 19.19 -40.48 -19.79
N VAL A 71 20.51 -40.22 -19.80
CA VAL A 71 21.46 -41.00 -20.60
C VAL A 71 21.52 -42.45 -20.13
N ALA A 72 21.68 -42.68 -18.81
CA ALA A 72 21.86 -44.02 -18.23
C ALA A 72 20.64 -44.90 -18.47
N LEU A 73 19.44 -44.42 -18.14
CA LEU A 73 18.19 -45.19 -18.15
C LEU A 73 17.53 -45.31 -19.54
N CYS A 74 17.68 -44.28 -20.37
CA CYS A 74 17.18 -44.36 -21.77
C CYS A 74 18.16 -45.09 -22.68
N GLY A 75 19.40 -45.41 -22.24
CA GLY A 75 20.44 -45.94 -23.13
C GLY A 75 20.75 -44.96 -24.29
N SER A 76 20.60 -43.68 -24.06
CA SER A 76 20.80 -42.65 -25.08
C SER A 76 22.26 -42.27 -25.19
N GLN A 77 22.67 -41.78 -26.37
CA GLN A 77 24.03 -41.31 -26.58
C GLN A 77 24.30 -39.99 -25.84
N PHE A 78 23.30 -39.13 -25.78
CA PHE A 78 23.38 -37.86 -25.05
C PHE A 78 22.01 -37.46 -24.50
N ALA A 79 22.03 -36.51 -23.56
CA ALA A 79 20.84 -35.79 -23.08
C ALA A 79 21.16 -34.30 -22.94
N ASN A 80 20.19 -33.45 -23.29
CA ASN A 80 20.26 -32.01 -23.12
C ASN A 80 18.98 -31.48 -22.46
N VAL A 81 19.14 -30.44 -21.63
CA VAL A 81 18.03 -29.66 -21.07
C VAL A 81 18.12 -28.24 -21.56
N PHE A 82 16.97 -27.72 -22.02
CA PHE A 82 16.83 -26.32 -22.42
C PHE A 82 15.69 -25.69 -21.64
N ARG A 83 15.93 -24.50 -21.09
CA ARG A 83 14.92 -23.68 -20.41
C ARG A 83 14.32 -22.69 -21.41
N PHE A 84 13.01 -22.46 -21.31
CA PHE A 84 12.30 -21.49 -22.11
C PHE A 84 11.79 -20.35 -21.21
N ASP A 85 12.13 -19.12 -21.52
CA ASP A 85 11.74 -17.93 -20.75
C ASP A 85 10.44 -17.25 -21.22
N GLY A 86 9.82 -17.81 -22.26
CA GLY A 86 8.63 -17.28 -22.94
C GLY A 86 8.94 -16.68 -24.31
N GLU A 87 10.20 -16.39 -24.61
CA GLU A 87 10.67 -15.87 -25.91
C GLU A 87 11.82 -16.70 -26.49
N LEU A 88 12.80 -17.03 -25.67
CA LEU A 88 14.02 -17.69 -26.04
C LEU A 88 14.22 -19.04 -25.33
N LEU A 89 14.81 -19.99 -26.06
CA LEU A 89 15.33 -21.24 -25.51
C LEU A 89 16.79 -21.04 -25.09
N HIS A 90 17.08 -21.35 -23.83
CA HIS A 90 18.42 -21.29 -23.25
C HIS A 90 18.94 -22.70 -22.98
N TYR A 91 20.14 -23.01 -23.46
CA TYR A 91 20.83 -24.24 -23.11
C TYR A 91 21.27 -24.16 -21.63
N VAL A 92 20.97 -25.22 -20.84
CA VAL A 92 21.25 -25.22 -19.40
C VAL A 92 22.06 -26.43 -18.91
N ALA A 93 21.84 -27.62 -19.46
CA ALA A 93 22.59 -28.80 -19.05
C ALA A 93 22.75 -29.82 -20.18
N SER A 94 23.83 -30.59 -20.16
CA SER A 94 24.07 -31.71 -21.08
C SER A 94 24.88 -32.82 -20.43
N GLN A 95 24.71 -34.03 -20.95
CA GLN A 95 25.46 -35.22 -20.58
C GLN A 95 25.96 -35.94 -21.83
N ASN A 96 27.21 -36.47 -21.77
CA ASN A 96 27.89 -37.20 -22.84
C ASN A 96 28.07 -36.41 -24.13
N THR A 97 28.28 -35.11 -24.02
CA THR A 97 28.51 -34.20 -25.12
C THR A 97 29.96 -33.74 -25.13
N GLY A 98 30.62 -33.87 -26.29
CA GLY A 98 32.01 -33.39 -26.43
C GLY A 98 32.12 -31.85 -26.44
N PRO A 99 33.35 -31.29 -26.22
CA PRO A 99 33.56 -29.86 -26.18
C PRO A 99 33.11 -29.14 -27.45
N ASP A 100 33.38 -29.69 -28.60
CA ASP A 100 32.99 -29.11 -29.93
C ASP A 100 31.47 -28.97 -30.07
N TYR A 101 30.72 -29.92 -29.53
CA TYR A 101 29.23 -29.86 -29.54
C TYR A 101 28.72 -28.80 -28.55
N ILE A 102 29.31 -28.69 -27.38
CA ILE A 102 28.96 -27.66 -26.41
C ILE A 102 29.20 -26.25 -27.02
N GLU A 103 30.28 -26.08 -27.77
CA GLU A 103 30.55 -24.82 -28.48
C GLU A 103 29.50 -24.55 -29.56
N LEU A 104 29.11 -25.59 -30.34
CA LEU A 104 28.02 -25.50 -31.32
C LEU A 104 26.69 -25.14 -30.65
N LEU A 105 26.34 -25.75 -29.52
CA LEU A 105 25.15 -25.38 -28.74
C LEU A 105 25.21 -23.92 -28.29
N ARG A 106 26.31 -23.47 -27.71
CA ARG A 106 26.49 -22.08 -27.26
C ARG A 106 26.42 -21.07 -28.41
N SER A 107 26.81 -21.45 -29.62
CA SER A 107 26.68 -20.59 -30.79
C SER A 107 25.25 -20.46 -31.32
N LYS A 108 24.40 -21.48 -31.09
CA LYS A 108 22.99 -21.52 -31.52
C LYS A 108 22.04 -20.97 -30.47
N TYR A 109 22.28 -21.26 -29.19
CA TYR A 109 21.45 -20.83 -28.06
C TYR A 109 22.07 -19.65 -27.31
N PRO A 110 21.26 -18.67 -26.84
CA PRO A 110 19.78 -18.67 -26.85
C PRO A 110 19.18 -18.45 -28.24
N MET A 111 18.07 -19.14 -28.55
CA MET A 111 17.38 -19.02 -29.84
C MET A 111 15.87 -18.93 -29.66
N ARG A 112 15.20 -18.28 -30.61
CA ARG A 112 13.74 -18.36 -30.70
C ARG A 112 13.33 -19.79 -31.15
N PRO A 113 12.29 -20.36 -30.55
CA PRO A 113 11.81 -21.68 -30.97
C PRO A 113 11.47 -21.71 -32.49
N ASP A 114 12.07 -22.64 -33.19
CA ASP A 114 11.80 -22.89 -34.61
C ASP A 114 11.75 -24.40 -34.93
N SER A 115 11.50 -24.77 -36.19
CA SER A 115 11.42 -26.16 -36.60
C SER A 115 12.79 -26.83 -36.84
N SER A 116 13.90 -26.09 -36.78
CA SER A 116 15.23 -26.58 -37.10
C SER A 116 15.84 -27.51 -36.06
N GLN A 117 15.25 -27.52 -34.85
CA GLN A 117 15.71 -28.36 -33.72
C GLN A 117 14.53 -29.03 -33.03
N VAL A 118 14.74 -30.21 -32.43
CA VAL A 118 13.72 -30.90 -31.61
C VAL A 118 13.25 -30.01 -30.48
N SER A 119 14.15 -29.30 -29.83
CA SER A 119 13.84 -28.38 -28.71
C SER A 119 12.86 -27.30 -29.12
N GLY A 120 13.04 -26.68 -30.31
CA GLY A 120 12.10 -25.69 -30.83
C GLY A 120 10.73 -26.26 -31.17
N ARG A 121 10.72 -27.43 -31.85
CA ARG A 121 9.45 -28.13 -32.22
C ARG A 121 8.63 -28.50 -30.99
N VAL A 122 9.26 -28.97 -29.91
CA VAL A 122 8.58 -29.31 -28.65
C VAL A 122 7.94 -28.07 -28.03
N ILE A 123 8.65 -26.94 -27.98
CA ILE A 123 8.10 -25.70 -27.45
C ILE A 123 6.92 -25.17 -28.28
N LEU A 124 7.05 -25.20 -29.61
CA LEU A 124 5.98 -24.75 -30.53
C LEU A 124 4.73 -25.63 -30.45
N SER A 125 4.90 -26.96 -30.41
CA SER A 125 3.79 -27.91 -30.37
C SER A 125 3.27 -28.17 -28.96
N LYS A 126 4.06 -27.85 -27.92
CA LYS A 126 3.79 -28.21 -26.51
C LYS A 126 3.50 -29.70 -26.31
N SER A 127 4.09 -30.52 -27.14
CA SER A 127 3.90 -31.97 -27.14
C SER A 127 5.21 -32.70 -27.33
N VAL A 128 5.22 -33.97 -27.04
CA VAL A 128 6.38 -34.82 -27.28
C VAL A 128 6.66 -34.90 -28.79
N VAL A 129 7.92 -34.72 -29.16
CA VAL A 129 8.41 -34.85 -30.53
C VAL A 129 9.33 -36.04 -30.62
N LYS A 130 9.03 -36.95 -31.56
CA LYS A 130 9.80 -38.14 -31.88
C LYS A 130 10.31 -38.04 -33.31
N LEU A 131 11.59 -38.17 -33.52
CA LEU A 131 12.20 -38.25 -34.83
C LEU A 131 12.92 -39.60 -34.95
N GLU A 132 12.44 -40.47 -35.84
CA GLU A 132 13.02 -41.80 -36.08
C GLU A 132 14.36 -41.72 -36.80
N ASP A 133 14.53 -40.72 -37.69
CA ASP A 133 15.79 -40.41 -38.34
C ASP A 133 15.88 -38.92 -38.69
N VAL A 134 16.65 -38.18 -37.93
CA VAL A 134 16.85 -36.72 -38.14
C VAL A 134 17.57 -36.40 -39.43
N ARG A 135 18.32 -37.35 -40.01
CA ARG A 135 19.01 -37.15 -41.31
C ARG A 135 18.05 -37.20 -42.50
N ALA A 136 16.90 -37.83 -42.31
CA ALA A 136 15.83 -37.88 -43.33
C ALA A 136 14.91 -36.64 -43.25
N ASP A 137 15.04 -35.80 -42.25
CA ASP A 137 14.19 -34.62 -42.06
C ASP A 137 14.85 -33.38 -42.71
N PRO A 138 14.26 -32.84 -43.79
CA PRO A 138 14.86 -31.73 -44.54
C PRO A 138 14.86 -30.39 -43.76
N ASP A 139 13.94 -30.24 -42.79
CA ASP A 139 13.81 -29.01 -42.00
C ASP A 139 14.76 -29.00 -40.79
N TYR A 140 15.44 -30.15 -40.52
CA TYR A 140 16.34 -30.27 -39.37
C TYR A 140 17.72 -29.71 -39.70
N ASP A 141 18.33 -28.95 -38.74
CA ASP A 141 19.69 -28.42 -38.91
C ASP A 141 20.74 -29.55 -38.88
N GLN A 142 21.15 -29.97 -40.06
CA GLN A 142 22.03 -31.13 -40.30
C GLN A 142 23.43 -30.98 -39.72
N ARG A 143 23.86 -29.78 -39.34
CA ARG A 143 25.17 -29.57 -38.70
C ARG A 143 25.32 -30.37 -37.40
N PHE A 144 24.24 -30.50 -36.63
CA PHE A 144 24.23 -31.21 -35.35
C PHE A 144 24.34 -32.74 -35.51
N PRO A 145 23.46 -33.44 -36.23
CA PRO A 145 23.56 -34.90 -36.39
C PRO A 145 24.80 -35.35 -37.18
N VAL A 146 25.33 -34.48 -38.07
CA VAL A 146 26.59 -34.80 -38.79
C VAL A 146 27.77 -34.73 -37.83
N ALA A 147 27.86 -33.74 -36.98
CA ALA A 147 28.96 -33.56 -36.02
C ALA A 147 29.01 -34.71 -34.99
N MET A 148 27.86 -35.23 -34.54
CA MET A 148 27.77 -36.13 -33.39
C MET A 148 27.30 -37.55 -33.71
N GLY A 149 26.83 -37.80 -34.92
CA GLY A 149 26.50 -39.14 -35.38
C GLY A 149 25.12 -39.70 -34.99
N TRP A 150 24.28 -38.93 -34.31
CA TRP A 150 22.96 -39.42 -33.91
C TRP A 150 21.94 -39.41 -35.08
N ARG A 151 20.92 -40.23 -34.93
CA ARG A 151 19.87 -40.39 -35.94
C ARG A 151 18.46 -40.34 -35.35
N ARG A 152 18.22 -40.98 -34.20
CA ARG A 152 16.92 -40.99 -33.53
C ARG A 152 16.92 -39.95 -32.39
N MET A 153 15.81 -39.23 -32.22
CA MET A 153 15.68 -38.24 -31.14
C MET A 153 14.29 -38.26 -30.52
N LEU A 154 14.27 -37.94 -29.22
CA LEU A 154 13.06 -37.73 -28.43
C LEU A 154 13.19 -36.40 -27.67
N GLY A 155 12.18 -35.55 -27.81
CA GLY A 155 12.05 -34.34 -27.02
C GLY A 155 10.76 -34.33 -26.22
N VAL A 156 10.85 -34.05 -24.95
CA VAL A 156 9.71 -34.01 -24.01
C VAL A 156 9.61 -32.63 -23.39
N PRO A 157 8.43 -31.99 -23.46
CA PRO A 157 8.25 -30.66 -22.89
C PRO A 157 8.18 -30.71 -21.36
N MET A 158 8.75 -29.70 -20.72
CA MET A 158 8.53 -29.35 -19.31
C MET A 158 7.32 -28.41 -19.27
N LEU A 159 6.15 -28.93 -18.91
CA LEU A 159 4.89 -28.17 -18.95
C LEU A 159 4.36 -27.87 -17.55
N ARG A 160 3.89 -26.64 -17.36
CA ARG A 160 3.10 -26.25 -16.21
C ARG A 160 1.83 -25.53 -16.66
N GLU A 161 0.68 -26.07 -16.30
CA GLU A 161 -0.64 -25.50 -16.66
C GLU A 161 -0.74 -25.15 -18.17
N GLY A 162 -0.18 -26.02 -19.04
CA GLY A 162 -0.17 -25.81 -20.48
C GLY A 162 0.84 -24.77 -21.00
N LYS A 163 1.68 -24.20 -20.13
CA LYS A 163 2.81 -23.34 -20.51
C LYS A 163 4.09 -24.16 -20.55
N ALA A 164 4.86 -24.00 -21.63
CA ALA A 164 6.17 -24.63 -21.72
C ALA A 164 7.19 -23.82 -20.92
N LEU A 165 7.93 -24.49 -20.02
CA LEU A 165 9.05 -23.94 -19.26
C LEU A 165 10.40 -24.37 -19.82
N GLY A 166 10.40 -25.38 -20.69
CA GLY A 166 11.60 -25.91 -21.31
C GLY A 166 11.36 -27.25 -21.97
N VAL A 167 12.45 -27.95 -22.29
CA VAL A 167 12.43 -29.25 -22.96
C VAL A 167 13.63 -30.08 -22.55
N ILE A 168 13.42 -31.39 -22.39
CA ILE A 168 14.46 -32.40 -22.27
C ILE A 168 14.56 -33.11 -23.59
N VAL A 169 15.78 -33.24 -24.14
CA VAL A 169 16.04 -33.92 -25.41
C VAL A 169 17.06 -35.02 -25.22
N VAL A 170 16.79 -36.19 -25.72
CA VAL A 170 17.74 -37.32 -25.77
C VAL A 170 17.90 -37.80 -27.23
N GLY A 171 19.05 -38.39 -27.53
CA GLY A 171 19.33 -38.89 -28.89
C GLY A 171 20.15 -40.17 -28.89
N TRP A 172 19.99 -40.97 -29.98
CA TRP A 172 20.68 -42.24 -30.21
C TRP A 172 21.34 -42.27 -31.59
N ALA A 173 22.43 -43.03 -31.69
CA ALA A 173 23.16 -43.21 -32.94
C ALA A 173 22.36 -44.01 -34.03
N GLU A 174 21.45 -44.86 -33.61
CA GLU A 174 20.64 -45.69 -34.49
C GLU A 174 19.33 -45.01 -34.84
N SER A 175 18.84 -45.25 -36.09
CA SER A 175 17.49 -44.86 -36.49
C SER A 175 16.47 -45.91 -36.06
N GLY A 176 15.20 -45.50 -35.92
CA GLY A 176 14.10 -46.39 -35.58
C GLY A 176 13.11 -45.78 -34.61
N PRO A 177 12.04 -46.52 -34.28
CA PRO A 177 11.00 -46.03 -33.38
C PRO A 177 11.53 -45.82 -31.95
N VAL A 178 10.99 -44.81 -31.26
CA VAL A 178 11.28 -44.56 -29.85
C VAL A 178 10.40 -45.49 -29.00
N PRO A 179 11.00 -46.32 -28.12
CA PRO A 179 10.23 -47.18 -27.22
C PRO A 179 9.33 -46.36 -26.26
N PRO A 180 8.09 -46.79 -26.02
CA PRO A 180 7.16 -46.07 -25.15
C PRO A 180 7.70 -45.88 -23.72
N VAL A 181 8.44 -46.83 -23.19
CA VAL A 181 9.04 -46.78 -21.83
C VAL A 181 10.02 -45.62 -21.72
N GLN A 182 10.81 -45.33 -22.75
CA GLN A 182 11.76 -44.20 -22.73
C GLN A 182 11.04 -42.84 -22.76
N GLU A 183 9.90 -42.76 -23.47
CA GLU A 183 9.08 -41.56 -23.43
C GLU A 183 8.49 -41.31 -22.03
N GLU A 184 7.92 -42.34 -21.39
CA GLU A 184 7.30 -42.24 -20.06
C GLU A 184 8.32 -41.85 -18.99
N LEU A 185 9.51 -42.44 -19.04
CA LEU A 185 10.61 -42.10 -18.15
C LEU A 185 11.02 -40.63 -18.32
N LEU A 186 11.18 -40.16 -19.56
CA LEU A 186 11.60 -38.79 -19.84
C LEU A 186 10.52 -37.77 -19.46
N ARG A 187 9.22 -38.15 -19.54
CA ARG A 187 8.11 -37.34 -19.02
C ARG A 187 8.20 -37.19 -17.50
N THR A 188 8.49 -38.28 -16.77
CA THR A 188 8.70 -38.22 -15.32
C THR A 188 9.83 -37.26 -14.95
N PHE A 189 10.94 -37.30 -15.68
CA PHE A 189 12.05 -36.36 -15.45
C PHE A 189 11.68 -34.92 -15.82
N ALA A 190 10.89 -34.71 -16.86
CA ALA A 190 10.39 -33.38 -17.21
C ALA A 190 9.49 -32.79 -16.10
N ASP A 191 8.63 -33.60 -15.49
CA ASP A 191 7.80 -33.19 -14.36
C ASP A 191 8.65 -32.81 -13.12
N GLN A 192 9.71 -33.56 -12.84
CA GLN A 192 10.65 -33.20 -11.76
C GLN A 192 11.41 -31.90 -12.06
N ALA A 193 11.80 -31.68 -13.31
CA ALA A 193 12.44 -30.43 -13.73
C ALA A 193 11.50 -29.23 -13.56
N VAL A 194 10.20 -29.39 -13.86
CA VAL A 194 9.18 -28.35 -13.61
C VAL A 194 9.11 -28.01 -12.12
N ILE A 195 9.10 -29.01 -11.24
CA ILE A 195 9.08 -28.78 -9.78
C ILE A 195 10.33 -27.98 -9.34
N ALA A 196 11.51 -28.31 -9.87
CA ALA A 196 12.74 -27.58 -9.55
C ALA A 196 12.69 -26.12 -9.98
N ILE A 197 12.26 -25.85 -11.20
CA ILE A 197 12.11 -24.49 -11.74
C ILE A 197 11.15 -23.67 -10.87
N GLU A 198 10.02 -24.28 -10.51
CA GLU A 198 9.02 -23.59 -9.69
C GLU A 198 9.46 -23.32 -8.27
N ASN A 199 10.20 -24.26 -7.65
CA ASN A 199 10.74 -24.03 -6.32
C ASN A 199 11.66 -22.81 -6.29
N VAL A 200 12.57 -22.69 -7.27
CA VAL A 200 13.46 -21.52 -7.37
C VAL A 200 12.64 -20.24 -7.55
N ARG A 201 11.65 -20.23 -8.44
CA ARG A 201 10.78 -19.07 -8.67
C ARG A 201 10.01 -18.64 -7.43
N LEU A 202 9.40 -19.60 -6.74
CA LEU A 202 8.63 -19.34 -5.51
C LEU A 202 9.53 -18.83 -4.37
N PHE A 203 10.74 -19.38 -4.27
CA PHE A 203 11.70 -18.94 -3.25
C PHE A 203 12.14 -17.48 -3.48
N GLU A 204 12.43 -17.10 -4.72
CA GLU A 204 12.75 -15.72 -5.08
C GLU A 204 11.58 -14.76 -4.78
N GLU A 205 10.36 -15.13 -5.17
CA GLU A 205 9.17 -14.33 -4.88
C GLU A 205 8.91 -14.17 -3.37
N LEU A 206 9.10 -15.24 -2.60
CA LEU A 206 8.95 -15.20 -1.15
C LEU A 206 10.00 -14.30 -0.49
N ARG A 207 11.24 -14.37 -0.96
CA ARG A 207 12.35 -13.55 -0.48
C ARG A 207 12.10 -12.07 -0.73
N ASP A 208 11.63 -11.72 -1.91
CA ASP A 208 11.32 -10.34 -2.26
C ASP A 208 10.16 -9.79 -1.42
N LYS A 209 9.10 -10.58 -1.21
CA LYS A 209 7.99 -10.20 -0.33
C LYS A 209 8.44 -10.03 1.13
N SER A 210 9.27 -10.94 1.63
CA SER A 210 9.83 -10.85 2.99
C SER A 210 10.63 -9.56 3.16
N ARG A 211 11.48 -9.23 2.20
CA ARG A 211 12.26 -7.99 2.21
C ARG A 211 11.37 -6.74 2.20
N GLN A 212 10.31 -6.73 1.39
CA GLN A 212 9.36 -5.62 1.37
C GLN A 212 8.64 -5.45 2.71
N LEU A 213 8.23 -6.57 3.35
CA LEU A 213 7.59 -6.54 4.67
C LEU A 213 8.55 -6.05 5.77
N GLU A 214 9.80 -6.47 5.75
CA GLU A 214 10.83 -6.01 6.70
C GLU A 214 11.07 -4.50 6.58
N LEU A 215 11.18 -3.99 5.34
CA LEU A 215 11.31 -2.55 5.09
C LEU A 215 10.09 -1.80 5.62
N ALA A 216 8.87 -2.22 5.28
CA ALA A 216 7.63 -1.60 5.76
C ALA A 216 7.54 -1.62 7.30
N SER A 217 7.90 -2.74 7.95
CA SER A 217 7.92 -2.86 9.41
C SER A 217 8.96 -1.92 10.05
N SER A 218 10.15 -1.81 9.47
CA SER A 218 11.20 -0.89 9.92
C SER A 218 10.77 0.57 9.81
N TYR A 219 10.14 0.95 8.69
CA TYR A 219 9.57 2.29 8.53
C TYR A 219 8.52 2.60 9.59
N LYS A 220 7.57 1.67 9.81
CA LYS A 220 6.52 1.83 10.83
C LYS A 220 7.09 1.98 12.25
N SER A 221 8.14 1.23 12.59
CA SER A 221 8.79 1.32 13.90
C SER A 221 9.50 2.67 14.10
N ARG A 222 10.20 3.16 13.08
CA ARG A 222 10.84 4.49 13.11
C ARG A 222 9.81 5.60 13.21
N PHE A 223 8.70 5.49 12.49
CA PHE A 223 7.56 6.39 12.57
C PHE A 223 7.05 6.53 14.00
N LEU A 224 6.73 5.41 14.67
CA LEU A 224 6.23 5.42 16.03
C LEU A 224 7.24 5.98 17.03
N ALA A 225 8.52 5.69 16.85
CA ALA A 225 9.59 6.22 17.72
C ALA A 225 9.76 7.74 17.57
N ALA A 226 9.81 8.26 16.34
CA ALA A 226 9.92 9.69 16.07
C ALA A 226 8.69 10.46 16.57
N ALA A 227 7.47 9.96 16.26
CA ALA A 227 6.23 10.56 16.72
C ALA A 227 6.15 10.60 18.26
N SER A 228 6.56 9.53 18.94
CA SER A 228 6.57 9.47 20.41
C SER A 228 7.57 10.46 21.02
N HIS A 229 8.73 10.63 20.40
CA HIS A 229 9.73 11.60 20.84
C HIS A 229 9.19 13.03 20.71
N ASP A 230 8.65 13.37 19.55
CA ASP A 230 8.20 14.72 19.23
C ASP A 230 6.90 15.11 19.96
N LEU A 231 6.08 14.13 20.36
CA LEU A 231 4.96 14.35 21.28
C LEU A 231 5.43 14.57 22.73
N ARG A 232 6.51 13.90 23.15
CA ARG A 232 7.02 14.02 24.51
C ARG A 232 7.63 15.39 24.79
N GLN A 233 8.25 16.03 23.80
CA GLN A 233 8.90 17.33 23.96
C GLN A 233 7.93 18.46 24.35
N PRO A 234 6.85 18.76 23.59
CA PRO A 234 5.90 19.80 23.96
C PRO A 234 5.14 19.46 25.24
N LEU A 235 4.86 18.17 25.52
CA LEU A 235 4.25 17.72 26.75
C LEU A 235 5.15 18.00 27.97
N HIS A 236 6.46 17.76 27.85
CA HIS A 236 7.43 18.09 28.89
C HIS A 236 7.51 19.61 29.13
N ALA A 237 7.58 20.40 28.07
CA ALA A 237 7.58 21.85 28.16
C ALA A 237 6.28 22.37 28.80
N LEU A 238 5.13 21.82 28.44
CA LEU A 238 3.84 22.14 29.05
C LEU A 238 3.85 21.91 30.56
N ASN A 239 4.33 20.75 31.03
CA ASN A 239 4.41 20.43 32.45
C ASN A 239 5.30 21.42 33.20
N LEU A 240 6.44 21.83 32.61
CA LEU A 240 7.34 22.83 33.21
C LEU A 240 6.66 24.21 33.31
N PHE A 241 5.99 24.67 32.24
CA PHE A 241 5.30 25.97 32.24
C PHE A 241 4.13 25.99 33.23
N VAL A 242 3.36 24.89 33.33
CA VAL A 242 2.28 24.77 34.33
C VAL A 242 2.84 24.79 35.75
N ALA A 243 3.98 24.12 36.02
CA ALA A 243 4.62 24.16 37.30
C ALA A 243 5.11 25.58 37.66
N GLN A 244 5.72 26.29 36.69
CA GLN A 244 6.12 27.70 36.89
C GLN A 244 4.91 28.60 37.12
N LEU A 245 3.82 28.44 36.34
CA LEU A 245 2.61 29.26 36.46
C LEU A 245 2.00 29.20 37.89
N ARG A 246 2.08 28.04 38.53
CA ARG A 246 1.55 27.84 39.90
C ARG A 246 2.29 28.65 40.96
N SER A 247 3.57 28.95 40.78
CA SER A 247 4.42 29.66 41.72
C SER A 247 4.73 31.10 41.32
N GLU A 248 4.29 31.54 40.11
CA GLU A 248 4.61 32.88 39.58
C GLU A 248 3.70 33.95 40.16
N PRO A 249 4.23 34.92 40.92
CA PRO A 249 3.45 36.02 41.51
C PRO A 249 3.16 37.15 40.52
N ASP A 250 4.05 37.38 39.52
CA ASP A 250 3.91 38.50 38.59
C ASP A 250 2.86 38.22 37.51
N ALA A 251 1.92 39.14 37.36
CA ALA A 251 0.82 39.02 36.41
C ALA A 251 1.29 39.08 34.94
N ALA A 252 2.35 39.85 34.65
CA ALA A 252 2.87 39.94 33.29
C ALA A 252 3.60 38.65 32.89
N GLU A 253 4.37 38.06 33.83
CA GLU A 253 5.04 36.77 33.57
C GLU A 253 4.05 35.61 33.53
N ARG A 254 2.98 35.60 34.33
CA ARG A 254 1.87 34.66 34.20
C ARG A 254 1.25 34.69 32.81
N ASN A 255 0.99 35.87 32.26
CA ASN A 255 0.44 35.99 30.91
C ASN A 255 1.41 35.46 29.83
N ARG A 256 2.71 35.67 30.02
CA ARG A 256 3.72 35.06 29.10
C ARG A 256 3.76 33.55 29.20
N LEU A 257 3.66 32.99 30.42
CA LEU A 257 3.60 31.54 30.64
C LEU A 257 2.34 30.94 30.01
N VAL A 258 1.18 31.59 30.14
CA VAL A 258 -0.06 31.18 29.44
C VAL A 258 0.16 31.13 27.93
N GLY A 259 0.78 32.17 27.36
CA GLY A 259 1.10 32.18 25.90
C GLY A 259 2.05 31.06 25.48
N ARG A 260 3.03 30.67 26.35
CA ARG A 260 3.91 29.51 26.11
C ARG A 260 3.17 28.18 26.22
N ILE A 261 2.23 28.06 27.15
CA ILE A 261 1.34 26.91 27.30
C ILE A 261 0.49 26.76 26.05
N ASP A 262 -0.15 27.84 25.57
CA ASP A 262 -0.93 27.85 24.37
C ASP A 262 -0.11 27.43 23.14
N ALA A 263 1.12 27.93 23.02
CA ALA A 263 2.03 27.55 21.95
C ALA A 263 2.40 26.05 22.00
N ALA A 264 2.63 25.48 23.18
CA ALA A 264 2.92 24.05 23.35
C ALA A 264 1.70 23.17 22.99
N VAL A 265 0.50 23.57 23.42
CA VAL A 265 -0.76 22.89 23.09
C VAL A 265 -1.03 22.94 21.59
N ASN A 266 -0.83 24.09 20.93
CA ASN A 266 -1.00 24.23 19.49
C ASN A 266 0.00 23.34 18.72
N ALA A 267 1.27 23.30 19.14
CA ALA A 267 2.26 22.39 18.54
C ALA A 267 1.85 20.92 18.67
N MET A 268 1.33 20.49 19.83
CA MET A 268 0.80 19.13 20.00
C MET A 268 -0.38 18.86 19.07
N ASN A 269 -1.31 19.80 18.94
CA ASN A 269 -2.46 19.68 18.04
C ASN A 269 -2.05 19.54 16.58
N GLU A 270 -1.04 20.31 16.14
CA GLU A 270 -0.48 20.19 14.80
C GLU A 270 0.12 18.81 14.56
N LEU A 271 0.87 18.26 15.55
CA LEU A 271 1.44 16.92 15.48
C LEU A 271 0.36 15.84 15.39
N PHE A 272 -0.66 15.90 16.26
CA PHE A 272 -1.79 14.96 16.21
C PHE A 272 -2.52 14.99 14.88
N ASN A 273 -2.82 16.18 14.37
CA ASN A 273 -3.49 16.33 13.09
C ASN A 273 -2.65 15.77 11.95
N ALA A 274 -1.33 15.98 11.95
CA ALA A 274 -0.43 15.42 10.93
C ALA A 274 -0.39 13.89 10.97
N LEU A 275 -0.36 13.29 12.18
CA LEU A 275 -0.39 11.83 12.37
C LEU A 275 -1.73 11.22 11.93
N LEU A 276 -2.85 11.86 12.28
CA LEU A 276 -4.19 11.41 11.89
C LEU A 276 -4.36 11.45 10.38
N ASP A 277 -3.81 12.48 9.72
CA ASP A 277 -3.90 12.60 8.27
C ASP A 277 -3.11 11.52 7.56
N MET A 278 -1.88 11.29 8.03
CA MET A 278 -1.06 10.23 7.49
C MET A 278 -1.75 8.88 7.63
N SER A 279 -2.30 8.59 8.81
CA SER A 279 -3.07 7.36 9.05
C SER A 279 -4.29 7.22 8.13
N ARG A 280 -5.00 8.33 7.84
CA ARG A 280 -6.15 8.33 6.93
C ARG A 280 -5.76 8.19 5.46
N LEU A 281 -4.63 8.78 5.07
CA LEU A 281 -4.07 8.64 3.73
C LEU A 281 -3.65 7.19 3.48
N ASP A 282 -2.92 6.57 4.42
CA ASP A 282 -2.46 5.18 4.32
C ASP A 282 -3.63 4.19 4.26
N ALA A 283 -4.68 4.46 5.02
CA ALA A 283 -5.88 3.62 5.03
C ALA A 283 -6.80 3.82 3.81
N GLY A 284 -6.56 4.84 2.97
CA GLY A 284 -7.38 5.14 1.79
C GLY A 284 -8.83 5.53 2.09
N ILE A 285 -9.10 6.12 3.28
CA ILE A 285 -10.44 6.31 3.83
C ILE A 285 -11.02 7.70 3.54
N LEU A 286 -10.21 8.61 2.98
CA LEU A 286 -10.65 9.97 2.72
C LEU A 286 -11.65 10.01 1.55
N GLU A 287 -12.88 10.34 1.84
CA GLU A 287 -13.90 10.66 0.84
C GLU A 287 -13.68 12.07 0.30
N LEU A 288 -13.71 12.23 -1.03
CA LEU A 288 -13.49 13.50 -1.70
C LEU A 288 -14.80 14.27 -1.87
N ASP A 289 -14.86 15.49 -1.36
CA ASP A 289 -15.95 16.44 -1.61
C ASP A 289 -15.52 17.45 -2.69
N VAL A 290 -15.63 17.05 -3.95
CA VAL A 290 -15.18 17.87 -5.09
C VAL A 290 -16.23 18.91 -5.45
N THR A 291 -15.91 20.19 -5.24
CA THR A 291 -16.76 21.35 -5.51
C THR A 291 -16.04 22.38 -6.37
N ASP A 292 -16.83 23.26 -7.01
CA ASP A 292 -16.31 24.40 -7.77
C ASP A 292 -16.28 25.65 -6.89
N PHE A 293 -15.12 26.28 -6.74
CA PHE A 293 -14.96 27.48 -5.91
C PHE A 293 -13.93 28.46 -6.50
N PRO A 294 -14.01 29.77 -6.14
CA PRO A 294 -13.04 30.77 -6.60
C PRO A 294 -11.67 30.59 -5.91
N ALA A 295 -10.59 30.64 -6.70
CA ALA A 295 -9.22 30.59 -6.19
C ALA A 295 -8.93 31.66 -5.15
N GLU A 296 -9.52 32.84 -5.33
CA GLU A 296 -9.40 34.00 -4.43
C GLU A 296 -9.73 33.65 -2.98
N ARG A 297 -10.71 32.75 -2.75
CA ARG A 297 -11.10 32.31 -1.41
C ARG A 297 -9.95 31.63 -0.67
N LEU A 298 -9.20 30.77 -1.37
CA LEU A 298 -8.01 30.12 -0.80
C LEU A 298 -6.86 31.09 -0.59
N LEU A 299 -6.58 31.94 -1.60
CA LEU A 299 -5.47 32.88 -1.55
C LEU A 299 -5.61 33.88 -0.40
N ARG A 300 -6.80 34.47 -0.23
CA ARG A 300 -7.08 35.39 0.89
C ARG A 300 -7.00 34.68 2.25
N ARG A 301 -7.44 33.43 2.31
CA ARG A 301 -7.37 32.67 3.56
C ARG A 301 -5.92 32.39 3.97
N MET A 302 -5.03 32.07 3.02
CA MET A 302 -3.59 31.93 3.27
C MET A 302 -2.97 33.24 3.74
N GLU A 303 -3.27 34.33 3.06
CA GLU A 303 -2.78 35.67 3.43
C GLU A 303 -3.19 36.04 4.87
N THR A 304 -4.47 35.90 5.20
CA THR A 304 -4.99 36.22 6.55
C THR A 304 -4.37 35.33 7.62
N THR A 305 -4.21 34.03 7.34
CA THR A 305 -3.69 33.06 8.31
C THR A 305 -2.22 33.32 8.65
N PHE A 306 -1.41 33.72 7.67
CA PHE A 306 0.05 33.87 7.89
C PHE A 306 0.52 35.33 7.95
N ALA A 307 -0.37 36.32 7.83
CA ALA A 307 0.00 37.74 7.88
C ALA A 307 0.76 38.14 9.12
N GLU A 308 0.30 37.69 10.29
CA GLU A 308 0.92 38.02 11.58
C GLU A 308 2.29 37.35 11.73
N ALA A 309 2.39 36.05 11.46
CA ALA A 309 3.64 35.30 11.53
C ALA A 309 4.71 35.83 10.55
N ALA A 310 4.30 36.25 9.36
CA ALA A 310 5.19 36.90 8.40
C ALA A 310 5.67 38.27 8.92
N ARG A 311 4.77 39.07 9.48
CA ARG A 311 5.08 40.39 10.05
C ARG A 311 6.04 40.30 11.22
N GLU A 312 5.84 39.35 12.14
CA GLU A 312 6.75 39.10 13.27
C GLU A 312 8.17 38.77 12.82
N LYS A 313 8.32 38.06 11.68
CA LYS A 313 9.60 37.77 11.06
C LYS A 313 10.13 38.89 10.14
N GLY A 314 9.40 39.98 9.96
CA GLY A 314 9.77 41.03 9.02
C GLY A 314 9.72 40.62 7.53
N LEU A 315 8.93 39.60 7.21
CA LEU A 315 8.77 39.10 5.85
C LEU A 315 7.59 39.79 5.14
N ARG A 316 7.72 39.97 3.81
CA ARG A 316 6.60 40.40 2.97
C ARG A 316 5.81 39.18 2.53
N LEU A 317 4.53 39.09 2.92
CA LEU A 317 3.60 38.09 2.41
C LEU A 317 2.64 38.75 1.43
N THR A 318 2.48 38.19 0.24
CA THR A 318 1.61 38.74 -0.81
C THR A 318 0.80 37.62 -1.46
N ALA A 319 -0.52 37.74 -1.41
CA ALA A 319 -1.42 36.90 -2.19
C ALA A 319 -1.82 37.66 -3.46
N VAL A 320 -1.52 37.11 -4.64
CA VAL A 320 -1.88 37.70 -5.94
C VAL A 320 -3.32 37.35 -6.22
N SER A 321 -4.18 38.38 -6.32
CA SER A 321 -5.61 38.22 -6.60
C SER A 321 -5.86 37.45 -7.90
N SER A 322 -6.88 36.58 -7.90
CA SER A 322 -7.20 35.70 -9.03
C SER A 322 -8.71 35.57 -9.23
N THR A 323 -9.16 35.73 -10.48
CA THR A 323 -10.55 35.48 -10.87
C THR A 323 -10.84 34.04 -11.30
N ALA A 324 -9.84 33.16 -11.21
CA ALA A 324 -9.96 31.78 -11.64
C ALA A 324 -10.85 30.96 -10.70
N TRP A 325 -11.52 29.95 -11.26
CA TRP A 325 -12.32 28.98 -10.53
C TRP A 325 -11.63 27.60 -10.56
N ILE A 326 -11.64 26.92 -9.42
CA ILE A 326 -10.98 25.64 -9.20
C ILE A 326 -12.05 24.58 -8.95
N ARG A 327 -11.86 23.38 -9.51
CA ARG A 327 -12.63 22.19 -9.19
C ARG A 327 -11.80 21.24 -8.35
N SER A 328 -12.09 21.14 -7.07
CA SER A 328 -11.34 20.32 -6.12
C SER A 328 -12.11 20.15 -4.80
N ASP A 329 -11.56 19.35 -3.89
CA ASP A 329 -11.94 19.40 -2.49
C ASP A 329 -11.27 20.61 -1.83
N PHE A 330 -12.10 21.53 -1.34
CA PHE A 330 -11.64 22.78 -0.75
C PHE A 330 -10.78 22.56 0.50
N ILE A 331 -11.19 21.63 1.38
CA ILE A 331 -10.52 21.38 2.66
C ILE A 331 -9.14 20.75 2.45
N LEU A 332 -9.07 19.74 1.58
CA LEU A 332 -7.82 19.04 1.30
C LEU A 332 -6.83 19.93 0.53
N LEU A 333 -7.33 20.73 -0.42
CA LEU A 333 -6.49 21.66 -1.17
C LEU A 333 -6.01 22.81 -0.27
N GLU A 334 -6.87 23.33 0.61
CA GLU A 334 -6.47 24.29 1.65
C GLU A 334 -5.33 23.74 2.51
N ARG A 335 -5.43 22.48 2.90
CA ARG A 335 -4.42 21.80 3.72
C ARG A 335 -3.07 21.66 3.02
N ILE A 336 -3.07 21.38 1.71
CA ILE A 336 -1.84 21.40 0.90
C ILE A 336 -1.21 22.80 0.96
N LEU A 337 -1.99 23.86 0.73
CA LEU A 337 -1.48 25.23 0.75
C LEU A 337 -1.01 25.69 2.12
N LEU A 338 -1.71 25.31 3.20
CA LEU A 338 -1.28 25.60 4.57
C LEU A 338 0.11 25.02 4.86
N ASN A 339 0.37 23.78 4.47
CA ASN A 339 1.69 23.17 4.62
C ASN A 339 2.76 23.88 3.79
N LEU A 340 2.48 24.20 2.53
CA LEU A 340 3.43 24.86 1.66
C LEU A 340 3.76 26.28 2.13
N VAL A 341 2.75 27.07 2.52
CA VAL A 341 2.94 28.45 2.98
C VAL A 341 3.61 28.50 4.36
N SER A 342 3.24 27.58 5.26
CA SER A 342 3.91 27.44 6.55
C SER A 342 5.41 27.16 6.37
N ASN A 343 5.77 26.24 5.48
CA ASN A 343 7.16 25.94 5.14
C ASN A 343 7.86 27.17 4.55
N ALA A 344 7.24 27.88 3.63
CA ALA A 344 7.79 29.07 3.00
C ALA A 344 8.08 30.18 4.04
N VAL A 345 7.13 30.50 4.93
CA VAL A 345 7.31 31.48 6.01
C VAL A 345 8.37 31.02 7.02
N ARG A 346 8.42 29.73 7.30
CA ARG A 346 9.38 29.14 8.26
C ARG A 346 10.81 29.24 7.77
N HIS A 347 11.08 28.84 6.52
CA HIS A 347 12.42 28.70 5.95
C HIS A 347 12.91 29.98 5.24
N THR A 348 12.11 31.06 5.25
CA THR A 348 12.54 32.37 4.79
C THR A 348 13.02 33.20 5.98
N VAL A 349 14.27 33.65 5.93
CA VAL A 349 14.88 34.51 6.96
C VAL A 349 14.70 35.98 6.62
N ARG A 350 14.85 36.35 5.34
CA ARG A 350 14.71 37.71 4.81
C ARG A 350 14.05 37.69 3.45
N GLY A 351 13.29 38.74 3.13
CA GLY A 351 12.63 38.88 1.83
C GLY A 351 11.13 38.64 1.93
N GLY A 352 10.57 37.64 1.22
CA GLY A 352 9.13 37.44 1.23
C GLY A 352 8.64 36.12 0.65
N VAL A 353 7.33 35.94 0.81
CA VAL A 353 6.57 34.81 0.27
C VAL A 353 5.48 35.35 -0.63
N VAL A 354 5.33 34.78 -1.83
CA VAL A 354 4.28 35.12 -2.79
C VAL A 354 3.44 33.91 -3.09
N ILE A 355 2.12 34.08 -3.02
CA ILE A 355 1.14 33.03 -3.31
C ILE A 355 0.29 33.50 -4.48
N GLY A 356 0.06 32.64 -5.48
CA GLY A 356 -0.74 33.03 -6.65
C GLY A 356 -1.32 31.84 -7.40
N CYS A 357 -2.20 32.14 -8.35
CA CYS A 357 -2.83 31.20 -9.24
C CYS A 357 -2.61 31.63 -10.69
N ARG A 358 -2.05 30.73 -11.52
CA ARG A 358 -1.81 30.96 -12.95
C ARG A 358 -2.50 29.91 -13.81
N ARG A 359 -2.99 30.31 -14.98
CA ARG A 359 -3.56 29.39 -15.96
C ARG A 359 -2.45 28.73 -16.80
N ARG A 360 -2.53 27.41 -16.96
CA ARG A 360 -1.65 26.59 -17.81
C ARG A 360 -2.51 25.62 -18.63
N GLY A 361 -2.90 26.05 -19.83
CA GLY A 361 -3.82 25.28 -20.68
C GLY A 361 -5.19 25.12 -20.01
N GLU A 362 -5.62 23.87 -19.87
CA GLU A 362 -6.89 23.50 -19.22
C GLU A 362 -6.79 23.39 -17.68
N ARG A 363 -5.60 23.49 -17.12
CA ARG A 363 -5.37 23.44 -15.67
C ARG A 363 -4.97 24.79 -15.12
N LEU A 364 -5.18 24.96 -13.83
CA LEU A 364 -4.67 26.07 -13.04
C LEU A 364 -3.48 25.58 -12.23
N ARG A 365 -2.51 26.45 -12.00
CA ARG A 365 -1.36 26.18 -11.13
C ARG A 365 -1.40 27.14 -9.96
N LEU A 366 -1.58 26.60 -8.76
CA LEU A 366 -1.39 27.32 -7.51
C LEU A 366 0.10 27.27 -7.18
N GLU A 367 0.71 28.43 -6.97
CA GLU A 367 2.15 28.56 -6.76
C GLU A 367 2.42 29.26 -5.44
N VAL A 368 3.38 28.71 -4.66
CA VAL A 368 3.94 29.31 -3.46
C VAL A 368 5.43 29.54 -3.70
N TRP A 369 5.85 30.79 -3.70
CA TRP A 369 7.23 31.21 -3.91
C TRP A 369 7.80 31.74 -2.61
N ASP A 370 9.01 31.35 -2.27
CA ASP A 370 9.77 31.87 -1.15
C ASP A 370 11.17 32.35 -1.60
N SER A 371 11.71 33.32 -0.90
CA SER A 371 13.10 33.78 -1.05
C SER A 371 14.02 33.22 0.05
N GLY A 372 13.73 32.01 0.50
CA GLY A 372 14.46 31.32 1.57
C GLY A 372 15.79 30.72 1.12
N VAL A 373 16.32 29.84 1.94
CA VAL A 373 17.63 29.21 1.74
C VAL A 373 17.71 28.29 0.50
N GLY A 374 16.58 27.88 -0.04
CA GLY A 374 16.52 26.91 -1.14
C GLY A 374 16.80 25.47 -0.69
N ILE A 375 16.73 24.52 -1.63
CA ILE A 375 16.83 23.07 -1.38
C ILE A 375 17.88 22.51 -2.35
N PRO A 376 18.91 21.76 -1.86
CA PRO A 376 19.90 21.11 -2.69
C PRO A 376 19.29 20.16 -3.72
N ALA A 377 19.84 20.12 -4.93
CA ALA A 377 19.27 19.38 -6.05
C ALA A 377 19.19 17.87 -5.79
N ASP A 378 20.17 17.29 -5.10
CA ASP A 378 20.24 15.89 -4.68
C ASP A 378 19.17 15.51 -3.64
N GLN A 379 18.65 16.49 -2.91
CA GLN A 379 17.68 16.29 -1.83
C GLN A 379 16.23 16.60 -2.24
N GLN A 380 16.02 17.28 -3.39
CA GLN A 380 14.68 17.70 -3.84
C GLN A 380 13.67 16.56 -4.02
N LYS A 381 14.13 15.34 -4.30
CA LYS A 381 13.27 14.15 -4.35
C LYS A 381 12.96 13.60 -2.96
N ASN A 382 13.90 13.70 -2.05
CA ASN A 382 13.81 13.08 -0.73
C ASN A 382 12.96 13.88 0.26
N ILE A 383 12.80 15.20 0.05
CA ILE A 383 12.04 16.09 0.96
C ILE A 383 10.55 15.76 1.07
N PHE A 384 9.99 15.00 0.13
CA PHE A 384 8.62 14.49 0.18
C PHE A 384 8.51 13.17 0.98
N GLY A 385 9.66 12.60 1.37
CA GLY A 385 9.70 11.44 2.24
C GLY A 385 9.24 11.78 3.67
N GLU A 386 8.62 10.82 4.32
CA GLU A 386 8.20 10.94 5.71
C GLU A 386 9.41 11.16 6.63
N PHE A 387 9.27 12.08 7.60
CA PHE A 387 10.32 12.43 8.57
C PHE A 387 11.63 12.94 7.98
N TYR A 388 11.65 13.25 6.69
CA TYR A 388 12.83 13.78 6.07
C TYR A 388 13.06 15.24 6.49
N ARG A 389 14.28 15.54 6.94
CA ARG A 389 14.75 16.88 7.31
C ARG A 389 16.11 17.12 6.66
N LEU A 390 16.33 18.34 6.20
CA LEU A 390 17.62 18.75 5.66
C LEU A 390 18.67 18.77 6.79
N GLU A 391 19.80 18.09 6.61
CA GLU A 391 20.92 18.12 7.54
C GLU A 391 21.45 19.57 7.67
N GLY A 392 21.68 20.05 8.89
CA GLY A 392 22.16 21.39 9.14
C GLY A 392 21.09 22.44 9.49
N SER A 393 19.83 22.09 9.53
CA SER A 393 18.81 22.95 10.14
C SER A 393 19.02 22.91 11.66
N GLU A 394 19.34 24.06 12.28
CA GLU A 394 19.40 24.15 13.74
C GLU A 394 18.16 23.53 14.38
N PRO A 395 18.30 22.83 15.50
CA PRO A 395 17.18 22.30 16.25
C PRO A 395 16.43 23.46 16.92
N ASP A 396 15.74 24.27 16.10
CA ASP A 396 14.79 25.23 16.63
C ASP A 396 13.70 24.46 17.38
N ALA A 397 13.38 24.88 18.59
CA ALA A 397 12.33 24.30 19.45
C ALA A 397 10.92 24.30 18.80
N ARG A 398 10.79 24.82 17.58
CA ARG A 398 9.61 24.82 16.71
C ARG A 398 9.75 23.89 15.48
N GLY A 399 10.70 22.93 15.51
CA GLY A 399 10.96 21.99 14.41
C GLY A 399 9.80 21.02 14.21
N GLY A 400 9.11 21.07 13.05
CA GLY A 400 8.05 20.11 12.69
C GLY A 400 8.60 18.72 12.40
N LEU A 401 7.71 17.70 12.49
CA LEU A 401 7.95 16.26 12.29
C LEU A 401 8.55 15.86 10.93
N GLY A 402 8.72 16.76 9.96
CA GLY A 402 9.07 16.36 8.59
C GLY A 402 7.93 15.66 7.84
N LEU A 403 6.69 15.78 8.32
CA LEU A 403 5.50 15.17 7.71
C LEU A 403 4.78 16.11 6.74
N GLY A 404 4.99 17.42 6.82
CA GLY A 404 4.22 18.40 6.05
C GLY A 404 4.28 18.19 4.53
N LEU A 405 5.47 17.95 3.98
CA LEU A 405 5.64 17.69 2.54
C LEU A 405 5.20 16.28 2.14
N ALA A 406 5.32 15.28 3.01
CA ALA A 406 4.77 13.96 2.77
C ALA A 406 3.23 13.99 2.71
N ILE A 407 2.58 14.76 3.59
CA ILE A 407 1.12 15.00 3.53
C ILE A 407 0.74 15.74 2.24
N VAL A 408 1.53 16.73 1.82
CA VAL A 408 1.31 17.46 0.55
C VAL A 408 1.34 16.50 -0.64
N ASP A 409 2.32 15.61 -0.71
CA ASP A 409 2.44 14.62 -1.78
C ASP A 409 1.30 13.58 -1.74
N GLY A 410 0.96 13.04 -0.56
CA GLY A 410 -0.14 12.11 -0.36
C GLY A 410 -1.50 12.69 -0.76
N LEU A 411 -1.81 13.91 -0.32
CA LEU A 411 -3.03 14.63 -0.70
C LEU A 411 -3.04 15.00 -2.19
N GLY A 412 -1.88 15.37 -2.74
CA GLY A 412 -1.74 15.65 -4.17
C GLY A 412 -2.05 14.41 -5.03
N ARG A 413 -1.58 13.24 -4.64
CA ARG A 413 -1.92 11.96 -5.30
C ARG A 413 -3.40 11.63 -5.17
N LEU A 414 -3.96 11.75 -3.96
CA LEU A 414 -5.37 11.47 -3.69
C LEU A 414 -6.31 12.34 -4.53
N LEU A 415 -6.01 13.64 -4.65
CA LEU A 415 -6.77 14.60 -5.44
C LEU A 415 -6.46 14.55 -6.95
N ASN A 416 -5.48 13.75 -7.36
CA ASN A 416 -4.91 13.78 -8.72
C ASN A 416 -4.42 15.19 -9.13
N HIS A 417 -3.74 15.86 -8.20
CA HIS A 417 -3.17 17.20 -8.34
C HIS A 417 -1.64 17.12 -8.31
N PRO A 418 -0.96 17.04 -9.45
CA PRO A 418 0.48 16.99 -9.52
C PRO A 418 1.15 18.15 -8.79
N ILE A 419 2.16 17.83 -7.98
CA ILE A 419 2.97 18.78 -7.24
C ILE A 419 4.35 18.86 -7.88
N GLU A 420 4.82 20.09 -8.13
CA GLU A 420 6.13 20.33 -8.71
C GLU A 420 6.94 21.25 -7.79
N LEU A 421 8.23 21.00 -7.72
CA LEU A 421 9.22 21.81 -7.02
C LEU A 421 10.25 22.36 -7.99
N THR A 422 10.57 23.62 -7.83
CA THR A 422 11.76 24.25 -8.42
C THR A 422 12.47 25.03 -7.33
N SER A 423 13.71 24.69 -7.02
CA SER A 423 14.46 25.34 -5.96
C SER A 423 15.92 25.51 -6.34
N VAL A 424 16.52 26.60 -5.90
CA VAL A 424 17.94 26.90 -6.08
C VAL A 424 18.50 27.38 -4.74
N MET A 425 19.59 26.76 -4.28
CA MET A 425 20.27 27.16 -3.05
C MET A 425 20.58 28.66 -3.05
N GLY A 426 20.23 29.32 -1.94
CA GLY A 426 20.42 30.77 -1.72
C GLY A 426 19.47 31.69 -2.52
N LYS A 427 18.56 31.14 -3.37
CA LYS A 427 17.59 31.93 -4.12
C LYS A 427 16.14 31.68 -3.73
N GLY A 428 15.88 30.59 -2.99
CA GLY A 428 14.55 30.20 -2.54
C GLY A 428 13.95 29.04 -3.32
N SER A 429 12.66 28.79 -3.07
CA SER A 429 11.93 27.66 -3.66
C SER A 429 10.59 28.12 -4.24
N ARG A 430 10.11 27.35 -5.20
CA ARG A 430 8.76 27.42 -5.74
C ARG A 430 8.12 26.06 -5.67
N PHE A 431 7.06 25.96 -4.92
CA PHE A 431 6.16 24.81 -4.94
C PHE A 431 4.94 25.15 -5.79
N SER A 432 4.47 24.21 -6.58
CA SER A 432 3.27 24.40 -7.39
C SER A 432 2.37 23.16 -7.38
N VAL A 433 1.06 23.40 -7.34
CA VAL A 433 0.00 22.39 -7.37
C VAL A 433 -0.84 22.61 -8.61
N SER A 434 -0.95 21.60 -9.48
CA SER A 434 -1.74 21.66 -10.70
C SER A 434 -3.16 21.16 -10.45
N VAL A 435 -4.17 22.03 -10.57
CA VAL A 435 -5.57 21.74 -10.28
C VAL A 435 -6.45 21.90 -11.52
N PRO A 436 -7.56 21.18 -11.67
CA PRO A 436 -8.52 21.40 -12.75
C PRO A 436 -9.15 22.78 -12.66
N ALA A 437 -9.28 23.45 -13.81
CA ALA A 437 -10.03 24.68 -13.90
C ALA A 437 -11.54 24.39 -13.92
N ALA A 438 -12.31 25.21 -13.21
CA ALA A 438 -13.77 25.19 -13.28
C ALA A 438 -14.31 26.41 -14.03
N SER A 439 -15.52 26.26 -14.58
CA SER A 439 -16.24 27.39 -15.17
C SER A 439 -16.97 28.16 -14.06
N LYS A 440 -17.01 29.49 -14.17
CA LYS A 440 -17.75 30.33 -13.24
C LYS A 440 -19.24 29.93 -13.28
N ARG A 441 -19.76 29.34 -12.20
CA ARG A 441 -21.19 29.13 -12.05
C ARG A 441 -21.89 30.46 -11.74
N GLN A 442 -22.93 30.81 -12.48
CA GLN A 442 -23.65 32.07 -12.31
C GLN A 442 -24.49 32.15 -11.02
N ASP A 443 -24.62 31.06 -10.25
CA ASP A 443 -25.57 30.94 -9.15
C ASP A 443 -24.98 31.08 -7.73
N ALA A 444 -23.75 31.55 -7.57
CA ALA A 444 -23.17 31.79 -6.24
C ALA A 444 -22.82 33.28 -6.04
N ALA A 445 -23.85 34.10 -5.98
CA ALA A 445 -23.74 35.42 -5.34
C ALA A 445 -23.82 35.18 -3.82
N GLU A 446 -22.69 34.83 -3.18
CA GLU A 446 -22.54 35.09 -1.75
C GLU A 446 -22.58 36.61 -1.56
N ALA A 447 -23.73 37.12 -1.13
CA ALA A 447 -23.87 38.49 -0.69
C ALA A 447 -22.82 38.80 0.40
N PRO A 448 -22.11 39.94 0.33
CA PRO A 448 -21.23 40.35 1.39
C PRO A 448 -22.07 40.53 2.65
N VAL A 449 -21.82 39.70 3.67
CA VAL A 449 -22.41 39.84 5.00
C VAL A 449 -21.79 41.11 5.59
N ALA A 450 -22.55 42.21 5.51
CA ALA A 450 -22.24 43.43 6.27
C ALA A 450 -22.20 43.07 7.78
N PRO A 451 -21.25 43.60 8.56
CA PRO A 451 -21.20 43.35 10.01
C PRO A 451 -22.41 44.02 10.67
N ALA A 452 -23.42 43.25 11.00
CA ALA A 452 -24.47 43.68 11.92
C ALA A 452 -23.91 43.73 13.35
N PRO A 453 -24.40 44.63 14.23
CA PRO A 453 -23.93 44.76 15.61
C PRO A 453 -24.10 43.45 16.36
N VAL A 454 -23.01 42.97 16.97
CA VAL A 454 -22.84 41.64 17.47
C VAL A 454 -23.39 41.55 18.88
N THR A 455 -24.65 41.20 19.03
CA THR A 455 -25.07 40.37 20.19
C THR A 455 -24.70 38.93 19.84
N ASP A 456 -23.80 38.33 20.63
CA ASP A 456 -23.39 36.95 20.42
C ASP A 456 -24.62 36.03 20.49
N PRO A 457 -24.96 35.27 19.40
CA PRO A 457 -26.16 34.43 19.38
C PRO A 457 -26.20 33.37 20.48
N ALA A 458 -25.07 33.07 21.09
CA ALA A 458 -24.92 32.07 22.13
C ALA A 458 -25.30 32.58 23.54
N THR A 459 -25.31 33.91 23.77
CA THR A 459 -25.59 34.48 25.09
C THR A 459 -27.01 34.15 25.59
N GLY A 460 -27.13 33.58 26.80
CA GLY A 460 -28.40 33.17 27.42
C GLY A 460 -29.01 31.89 26.83
N LYS A 461 -28.31 31.21 25.95
CA LYS A 461 -28.77 29.94 25.37
C LYS A 461 -28.42 28.75 26.26
N LEU A 462 -29.33 27.80 26.37
CA LEU A 462 -29.15 26.57 27.12
C LEU A 462 -28.58 25.49 26.21
N ILE A 463 -27.33 25.08 26.51
CA ILE A 463 -26.60 24.06 25.75
C ILE A 463 -26.45 22.80 26.59
N VAL A 464 -26.80 21.65 26.02
CA VAL A 464 -26.54 20.33 26.63
C VAL A 464 -25.21 19.80 26.08
N VAL A 465 -24.33 19.35 26.97
CA VAL A 465 -23.07 18.69 26.63
C VAL A 465 -23.08 17.28 27.20
N ILE A 466 -22.84 16.27 26.34
CA ILE A 466 -22.75 14.86 26.72
C ILE A 466 -21.38 14.33 26.32
N ASP A 467 -20.58 13.93 27.30
CA ASP A 467 -19.26 13.33 27.13
C ASP A 467 -18.99 12.45 28.36
N ASP A 468 -18.44 11.26 28.19
CA ASP A 468 -18.08 10.36 29.31
C ASP A 468 -16.76 10.73 29.99
N ASP A 469 -16.00 11.65 29.41
CA ASP A 469 -14.77 12.22 30.02
C ASP A 469 -15.11 13.44 30.88
N ALA A 470 -14.93 13.32 32.18
CA ALA A 470 -15.17 14.39 33.14
C ALA A 470 -14.33 15.66 32.91
N LEU A 471 -13.07 15.50 32.40
CA LEU A 471 -12.21 16.64 32.09
C LEU A 471 -12.70 17.38 30.84
N ALA A 472 -13.16 16.63 29.82
CA ALA A 472 -13.75 17.19 28.63
C ALA A 472 -15.05 17.97 28.95
N LEU A 473 -15.89 17.40 29.82
CA LEU A 473 -17.12 18.06 30.28
C LEU A 473 -16.81 19.36 31.03
N ASP A 474 -15.84 19.37 31.95
CA ASP A 474 -15.49 20.56 32.74
C ASP A 474 -14.89 21.66 31.85
N GLY A 475 -13.99 21.30 30.94
CA GLY A 475 -13.42 22.19 29.95
C GLY A 475 -14.47 22.83 29.04
N MET A 476 -15.37 22.00 28.49
CA MET A 476 -16.46 22.45 27.61
C MET A 476 -17.44 23.35 28.33
N ARG A 477 -17.80 23.02 29.59
CA ARG A 477 -18.65 23.84 30.43
C ARG A 477 -18.02 25.22 30.68
N GLY A 478 -16.73 25.28 31.02
CA GLY A 478 -15.99 26.51 31.25
C GLY A 478 -16.01 27.44 30.03
N ILE A 479 -15.72 26.87 28.85
CA ILE A 479 -15.69 27.60 27.58
C ILE A 479 -17.07 28.13 27.21
N LEU A 480 -18.11 27.30 27.23
CA LEU A 480 -19.47 27.71 26.87
C LEU A 480 -20.02 28.79 27.81
N ARG A 481 -19.74 28.67 29.11
CA ARG A 481 -20.07 29.71 30.09
C ARG A 481 -19.35 31.03 29.86
N SER A 482 -18.09 30.98 29.43
CA SER A 482 -17.36 32.19 29.03
C SER A 482 -17.97 32.93 27.85
N TRP A 483 -18.73 32.22 27.00
CA TRP A 483 -19.52 32.79 25.90
C TRP A 483 -20.92 33.21 26.33
N GLY A 484 -21.25 33.12 27.61
CA GLY A 484 -22.56 33.53 28.14
C GLY A 484 -23.66 32.47 28.00
N CYS A 485 -23.31 31.20 27.73
CA CYS A 485 -24.28 30.12 27.67
C CYS A 485 -24.65 29.60 29.07
N GLU A 486 -25.86 29.12 29.22
CA GLU A 486 -26.25 28.20 30.30
C GLU A 486 -25.89 26.78 29.86
N VAL A 487 -25.30 25.97 30.73
CA VAL A 487 -24.79 24.64 30.31
C VAL A 487 -25.27 23.55 31.24
N VAL A 488 -25.93 22.56 30.66
CA VAL A 488 -26.19 21.25 31.27
C VAL A 488 -25.12 20.31 30.80
N SER A 489 -24.35 19.71 31.71
CA SER A 489 -23.30 18.75 31.37
C SER A 489 -23.59 17.41 32.02
N ALA A 490 -23.54 16.34 31.26
CA ALA A 490 -23.87 15.00 31.69
C ALA A 490 -22.97 13.96 31.04
N ASP A 491 -22.76 12.84 31.70
CA ASP A 491 -22.02 11.68 31.20
C ASP A 491 -22.87 10.75 30.31
N SER A 492 -24.19 10.97 30.30
CA SER A 492 -25.15 10.14 29.60
C SER A 492 -26.43 10.92 29.21
N ASP A 493 -27.19 10.37 28.27
CA ASP A 493 -28.49 10.84 27.86
C ASP A 493 -29.49 10.91 29.03
N THR A 494 -29.50 9.89 29.88
CA THR A 494 -30.39 9.77 31.05
C THR A 494 -30.06 10.82 32.11
N ALA A 495 -28.80 11.06 32.39
CA ALA A 495 -28.38 12.11 33.30
C ALA A 495 -28.72 13.51 32.78
N ALA A 496 -28.50 13.74 31.47
CA ALA A 496 -28.88 14.97 30.80
C ALA A 496 -30.39 15.24 30.89
N LEU A 497 -31.22 14.23 30.63
CA LEU A 497 -32.68 14.33 30.70
C LEU A 497 -33.16 14.64 32.11
N THR A 498 -32.58 14.03 33.13
CA THR A 498 -32.90 14.28 34.52
C THR A 498 -32.62 15.74 34.90
N GLN A 499 -31.47 16.29 34.49
CA GLN A 499 -31.12 17.68 34.74
C GLN A 499 -32.05 18.66 33.99
N LEU A 500 -32.37 18.38 32.74
CA LEU A 500 -33.27 19.20 31.92
C LEU A 500 -34.69 19.23 32.48
N THR A 501 -35.18 18.09 33.01
CA THR A 501 -36.48 18.00 33.66
C THR A 501 -36.54 18.85 34.94
N ALA A 502 -35.44 18.86 35.69
CA ALA A 502 -35.33 19.71 36.91
C ALA A 502 -35.31 21.21 36.56
N ILE A 503 -34.76 21.59 35.41
CA ILE A 503 -34.65 23.00 34.96
C ILE A 503 -36.00 23.45 34.34
N GLY A 504 -36.80 22.53 33.79
CA GLY A 504 -38.10 22.83 33.17
C GLY A 504 -38.03 23.64 31.88
N ARG A 505 -36.86 23.65 31.20
CA ARG A 505 -36.60 24.42 29.98
C ARG A 505 -36.01 23.53 28.89
N GLN A 506 -36.42 23.73 27.64
CA GLN A 506 -35.86 23.01 26.49
C GLN A 506 -34.47 23.58 26.12
N PRO A 507 -33.50 22.73 25.74
CA PRO A 507 -32.18 23.18 25.30
C PRO A 507 -32.28 23.78 23.88
N ASP A 508 -31.40 24.78 23.65
CA ASP A 508 -31.28 25.44 22.34
C ASP A 508 -30.35 24.66 21.40
N ALA A 509 -29.41 23.86 21.94
CA ALA A 509 -28.56 22.95 21.15
C ALA A 509 -28.02 21.80 22.03
N ILE A 510 -27.68 20.69 21.38
CA ILE A 510 -27.02 19.51 22.00
C ILE A 510 -25.65 19.35 21.38
N ILE A 511 -24.62 19.15 22.20
CA ILE A 511 -23.27 18.75 21.81
C ILE A 511 -23.01 17.39 22.46
N SER A 512 -22.73 16.37 21.67
CA SER A 512 -22.45 15.02 22.18
C SER A 512 -21.14 14.48 21.64
N ASP A 513 -20.36 13.82 22.49
CA ASP A 513 -19.32 12.93 21.97
C ASP A 513 -19.98 11.79 21.17
N LEU A 514 -19.34 11.39 20.09
CA LEU A 514 -19.82 10.28 19.25
C LEU A 514 -19.75 8.94 20.01
N ARG A 515 -18.78 8.80 20.91
CA ARG A 515 -18.54 7.59 21.70
C ARG A 515 -18.80 7.87 23.17
N LEU A 516 -19.77 7.18 23.73
CA LEU A 516 -20.12 7.27 25.14
C LEU A 516 -19.83 5.94 25.85
N ALA A 517 -19.72 5.98 27.18
CA ALA A 517 -19.51 4.80 28.01
C ALA A 517 -20.58 3.71 27.77
N GLY A 518 -20.19 2.45 27.96
CA GLY A 518 -21.10 1.31 27.78
C GLY A 518 -21.43 0.96 26.32
N GLY A 519 -20.67 1.51 25.35
CA GLY A 519 -20.86 1.21 23.92
C GLY A 519 -22.00 1.97 23.25
N LYS A 520 -22.61 2.93 23.94
CA LYS A 520 -23.63 3.83 23.38
C LYS A 520 -23.02 4.81 22.38
N SER A 521 -23.79 5.15 21.34
CA SER A 521 -23.44 6.19 20.37
C SER A 521 -24.02 7.54 20.80
N GLY A 522 -23.24 8.62 20.55
CA GLY A 522 -23.76 9.98 20.73
C GLY A 522 -24.96 10.30 19.82
N ILE A 523 -25.10 9.59 18.69
CA ILE A 523 -26.27 9.68 17.82
C ILE A 523 -27.49 9.19 18.58
N ASP A 524 -27.41 8.01 19.20
CA ASP A 524 -28.50 7.43 19.98
C ASP A 524 -28.90 8.33 21.16
N ALA A 525 -27.88 8.94 21.81
CA ALA A 525 -28.11 9.88 22.91
C ALA A 525 -28.86 11.14 22.45
N ILE A 526 -28.50 11.72 21.32
CA ILE A 526 -29.19 12.87 20.74
C ILE A 526 -30.62 12.50 20.37
N GLU A 527 -30.85 11.34 19.74
CA GLU A 527 -32.18 10.90 19.34
C GLU A 527 -33.08 10.58 20.54
N CYS A 528 -32.53 9.96 21.58
CA CYS A 528 -33.23 9.73 22.85
C CYS A 528 -33.69 11.05 23.49
N LEU A 529 -32.81 12.05 23.56
CA LEU A 529 -33.16 13.37 24.10
C LEU A 529 -34.23 14.07 23.24
N ARG A 530 -34.09 14.04 21.91
CA ARG A 530 -35.10 14.62 21.01
C ARG A 530 -36.47 13.98 21.15
N ALA A 531 -36.52 12.65 21.26
CA ALA A 531 -37.74 11.91 21.48
C ALA A 531 -38.40 12.26 22.82
N ALA A 532 -37.63 12.33 23.88
CA ALA A 532 -38.10 12.68 25.21
C ALA A 532 -38.58 14.14 25.34
N LEU A 533 -37.93 15.06 24.63
CA LEU A 533 -38.24 16.50 24.64
C LEU A 533 -39.39 16.85 23.63
N GLY A 534 -39.72 15.95 22.71
CA GLY A 534 -40.69 16.20 21.67
C GLY A 534 -40.31 17.32 20.69
N ALA A 535 -39.02 17.61 20.53
CA ALA A 535 -38.53 18.73 19.76
C ALA A 535 -37.26 18.37 18.96
N ALA A 536 -37.18 18.88 17.74
CA ALA A 536 -36.01 18.72 16.87
C ALA A 536 -34.87 19.71 17.26
N VAL A 537 -34.28 19.51 18.44
CA VAL A 537 -33.20 20.37 18.94
C VAL A 537 -31.95 20.22 18.02
N PRO A 538 -31.32 21.33 17.55
CA PRO A 538 -30.11 21.25 16.76
C PRO A 538 -28.99 20.55 17.52
N ALA A 539 -28.21 19.70 16.83
CA ALA A 539 -27.19 18.92 17.48
C ALA A 539 -25.85 18.91 16.72
N LEU A 540 -24.78 18.77 17.48
CA LEU A 540 -23.40 18.71 17.04
C LEU A 540 -22.75 17.47 17.65
N LEU A 541 -22.12 16.66 16.81
CA LEU A 541 -21.29 15.53 17.24
C LEU A 541 -19.81 15.96 17.31
N ILE A 542 -19.14 15.48 18.34
CA ILE A 542 -17.69 15.62 18.51
C ILE A 542 -17.11 14.20 18.52
N THR A 543 -15.99 13.96 17.84
CA THR A 543 -15.37 12.63 17.83
C THR A 543 -13.86 12.70 17.86
N GLY A 544 -13.23 11.81 18.64
CA GLY A 544 -11.82 11.45 18.53
C GLY A 544 -11.59 10.17 17.73
N ASP A 545 -12.67 9.51 17.27
CA ASP A 545 -12.58 8.24 16.55
C ASP A 545 -12.12 8.46 15.10
N THR A 546 -11.23 7.59 14.66
CA THR A 546 -10.68 7.58 13.29
C THR A 546 -11.17 6.37 12.49
N ALA A 547 -11.99 5.49 13.09
CA ALA A 547 -12.50 4.30 12.44
C ALA A 547 -13.45 4.65 11.27
N PRO A 548 -13.21 4.14 10.04
CA PRO A 548 -13.93 4.53 8.84
C PRO A 548 -15.42 4.27 8.89
N GLN A 549 -15.80 3.16 9.52
CA GLN A 549 -17.19 2.73 9.60
C GLN A 549 -18.02 3.70 10.45
N ARG A 550 -17.47 4.15 11.58
CA ARG A 550 -18.14 5.08 12.49
C ARG A 550 -18.24 6.50 11.93
N LEU A 551 -17.21 6.94 11.20
CA LEU A 551 -17.25 8.22 10.51
C LEU A 551 -18.32 8.24 9.41
N ARG A 552 -18.52 7.11 8.70
CA ARG A 552 -19.63 6.96 7.75
C ARG A 552 -20.99 7.01 8.44
N GLU A 553 -21.15 6.35 9.58
CA GLU A 553 -22.38 6.39 10.39
C GLU A 553 -22.68 7.82 10.87
N ALA A 554 -21.65 8.53 11.37
CA ALA A 554 -21.80 9.91 11.82
C ALA A 554 -22.17 10.87 10.67
N ASN A 555 -21.54 10.72 9.50
CA ASN A 555 -21.88 11.52 8.32
C ASN A 555 -23.28 11.19 7.77
N ALA A 556 -23.69 9.93 7.81
CA ALA A 556 -25.01 9.49 7.36
C ALA A 556 -26.14 9.95 8.31
N SER A 557 -25.84 10.26 9.57
CA SER A 557 -26.83 10.75 10.55
C SER A 557 -27.37 12.16 10.25
N GLY A 558 -26.70 12.93 9.37
CA GLY A 558 -27.06 14.31 9.04
C GLY A 558 -26.68 15.33 10.11
N TYR A 559 -26.05 14.93 11.21
CA TYR A 559 -25.53 15.85 12.22
C TYR A 559 -24.20 16.48 11.79
N HIS A 560 -23.95 17.71 12.23
CA HIS A 560 -22.63 18.32 12.05
C HIS A 560 -21.60 17.61 12.92
N LEU A 561 -20.41 17.32 12.33
CA LEU A 561 -19.33 16.59 13.00
C LEU A 561 -18.10 17.48 13.17
N LEU A 562 -17.55 17.50 14.40
CA LEU A 562 -16.23 18.07 14.71
C LEU A 562 -15.30 16.98 15.23
N HIS A 563 -14.02 17.09 14.87
CA HIS A 563 -13.00 16.15 15.35
C HIS A 563 -12.22 16.73 16.53
N LYS A 564 -12.00 15.90 17.57
CA LYS A 564 -11.07 16.21 18.68
C LYS A 564 -9.63 16.15 18.14
N PRO A 565 -8.75 17.11 18.47
CA PRO A 565 -8.98 18.27 19.31
C PRO A 565 -9.81 19.35 18.59
N VAL A 566 -10.80 19.92 19.28
CA VAL A 566 -11.75 20.88 18.71
C VAL A 566 -11.21 22.30 18.84
N PRO A 567 -10.89 23.01 17.72
CA PRO A 567 -10.50 24.41 17.79
C PRO A 567 -11.65 25.30 18.30
N LEU A 568 -11.40 26.09 19.33
CA LEU A 568 -12.41 26.92 19.99
C LEU A 568 -13.19 27.82 19.02
N MET A 569 -12.50 28.45 18.08
CA MET A 569 -13.12 29.29 17.06
C MET A 569 -14.06 28.50 16.14
N ARG A 570 -13.71 27.27 15.82
CA ARG A 570 -14.55 26.39 14.98
C ARG A 570 -15.78 25.91 15.72
N LEU A 571 -15.64 25.57 17.01
CA LEU A 571 -16.76 25.21 17.87
C LEU A 571 -17.76 26.39 17.97
N ARG A 572 -17.25 27.60 18.24
CA ARG A 572 -18.07 28.80 18.35
C ARG A 572 -18.81 29.13 17.04
N ALA A 573 -18.11 29.06 15.91
CA ALA A 573 -18.70 29.31 14.60
C ALA A 573 -19.81 28.30 14.27
N MET A 574 -19.60 27.00 14.59
CA MET A 574 -20.58 25.95 14.35
C MET A 574 -21.79 26.08 15.27
N LEU A 575 -21.55 26.33 16.55
CA LEU A 575 -22.63 26.57 17.52
C LEU A 575 -23.50 27.77 17.10
N ASN A 576 -22.88 28.89 16.70
CA ASN A 576 -23.59 30.07 16.23
C ASN A 576 -24.39 29.81 14.95
N ARG A 577 -23.91 28.94 14.06
CA ARG A 577 -24.63 28.52 12.87
C ARG A 577 -25.87 27.69 13.24
N LEU A 578 -25.73 26.74 14.14
CA LEU A 578 -26.84 25.89 14.63
C LEU A 578 -27.95 26.73 15.28
N LEU A 579 -27.56 27.67 16.15
CA LEU A 579 -28.52 28.53 16.85
C LEU A 579 -29.26 29.50 15.90
N LYS A 580 -28.61 29.93 14.80
CA LYS A 580 -29.24 30.78 13.78
C LYS A 580 -30.22 30.02 12.89
N SER A 581 -29.95 28.76 12.54
CA SER A 581 -30.85 27.92 11.72
C SER A 581 -32.15 27.63 12.49
N SER A 582 -32.05 27.26 13.76
CA SER A 582 -33.21 27.04 14.64
C SER A 582 -34.11 28.28 14.76
N ALA A 583 -33.54 29.47 14.92
CA ALA A 583 -34.28 30.72 15.00
C ALA A 583 -35.04 31.09 13.69
N ARG A 584 -34.61 30.59 12.56
CA ARG A 584 -35.29 30.79 11.26
C ARG A 584 -36.48 29.84 11.10
N GLU A 585 -36.35 28.57 11.49
CA GLU A 585 -37.42 27.55 11.42
C GLU A 585 -38.57 27.91 12.38
N THR A 586 -38.25 28.36 13.60
CA THR A 586 -39.25 28.79 14.58
C THR A 586 -40.04 30.02 14.08
N ARG A 587 -39.43 30.94 13.34
CA ARG A 587 -40.11 32.10 12.75
C ARG A 587 -40.97 31.76 11.52
N GLN A 588 -40.64 30.69 10.79
CA GLN A 588 -41.47 30.23 9.67
C GLN A 588 -42.69 29.44 10.15
N SER A 589 -42.54 28.59 11.17
CA SER A 589 -43.68 27.86 11.75
C SER A 589 -44.65 28.74 12.55
N ALA A 590 -44.20 29.91 13.04
CA ALA A 590 -45.08 30.89 13.70
C ALA A 590 -45.84 31.81 12.70
N ARG A 591 -45.54 31.72 11.41
CA ARG A 591 -46.18 32.49 10.32
C ARG A 591 -47.09 31.64 9.43
N SER A 592 -47.07 30.33 9.56
CA SER A 592 -48.00 29.37 8.98
C SER A 592 -49.10 28.99 10.02
#